data_42acbfc4f4f39ebb0a484ed27bd63fda
#
_entry.id   42acbfc4f4f39ebb0a484ed27bd63fda
#
_cell.length_a   1.000
_cell.length_b   1.000
_cell.length_c   1.000
_cell.angle_alpha   90.00
_cell.angle_beta   90.00
_cell.angle_gamma   90.00
#
_symmetry.space_group_name_H-M   'P 1'
#
loop_
_entity.id
_entity.type
_entity.pdbx_description
1 polymer ?
#
loop_
_entity_poly.entity_id
_entity_poly.type
_entity_poly.pdbx_seq_one_letter_code
_entity_poly.pdbx_strand_id
1 'polypeptide(L)'
;MTEDCLNGRRTAFDDPYKPGRNALSGIQQVIEAQSPPDLVILLLGTNDFQSVHQHKPWHSTMGISALVHAIRTAPIEPGMPTPPILVIAPPQLDNPRGPIGPKFAGGDTAARGLARAIRQISEDAGCLFFDSNTIITSSKHDGVHLDADQHHALGVALAPVVADLMADRDGG
;
A
#
# COMPACT_ATOMS: atom_id res chain seq x y z
N MET A 1 7.65 15.90 2.89
CA MET A 1 6.91 14.67 2.55
C MET A 1 6.72 14.63 1.05
N THR A 2 7.02 13.48 0.43
CA THR A 2 6.80 13.25 -1.00
C THR A 2 5.66 12.26 -1.18
N GLU A 3 4.70 12.57 -2.04
CA GLU A 3 3.60 11.68 -2.39
C GLU A 3 3.85 11.09 -3.78
N ASP A 4 3.87 9.76 -3.86
CA ASP A 4 3.91 9.01 -5.12
C ASP A 4 2.64 8.17 -5.29
N CYS A 5 1.50 8.85 -5.22
CA CYS A 5 0.17 8.26 -5.25
C CYS A 5 -0.42 8.32 -6.66
N LEU A 6 -0.31 7.24 -7.41
CA LEU A 6 -0.82 7.16 -8.76
C LEU A 6 -2.15 6.37 -8.82
N ASN A 7 -3.20 7.00 -9.35
CA ASN A 7 -4.51 6.35 -9.48
C ASN A 7 -4.41 5.01 -10.24
N GLY A 8 -4.93 3.95 -9.64
CA GLY A 8 -4.90 2.60 -10.20
C GLY A 8 -3.58 1.85 -9.99
N ARG A 9 -2.66 2.38 -9.16
CA ARG A 9 -1.38 1.71 -8.89
C ARG A 9 -1.61 0.35 -8.20
N ARG A 10 -0.88 -0.64 -8.66
CA ARG A 10 -0.83 -2.02 -8.16
C ARG A 10 0.49 -2.29 -7.48
N THR A 11 0.58 -3.39 -6.78
CA THR A 11 1.83 -3.77 -6.12
C THR A 11 2.93 -4.09 -7.12
N ALA A 12 2.88 -5.25 -7.77
CA ALA A 12 3.90 -5.73 -8.71
C ALA A 12 3.31 -6.20 -10.04
N PHE A 13 2.15 -5.67 -10.42
CA PHE A 13 1.42 -6.13 -11.61
C PHE A 13 1.16 -4.98 -12.58
N ASP A 14 1.35 -5.25 -13.87
CA ASP A 14 1.04 -4.29 -14.92
C ASP A 14 -0.47 -4.14 -15.11
N ASP A 15 -0.91 -2.94 -15.43
CA ASP A 15 -2.26 -2.70 -15.91
C ASP A 15 -2.27 -2.85 -17.44
N PRO A 16 -3.03 -3.80 -18.01
CA PRO A 16 -3.04 -4.02 -19.44
C PRO A 16 -3.60 -2.81 -20.22
N TYR A 17 -4.31 -1.90 -19.56
CA TYR A 17 -4.95 -0.74 -20.16
C TYR A 17 -4.33 0.60 -19.76
N LYS A 18 -3.50 0.61 -18.70
CA LYS A 18 -2.83 1.81 -18.16
C LYS A 18 -1.36 1.52 -17.86
N PRO A 19 -0.43 1.83 -18.76
CA PRO A 19 1.01 1.70 -18.51
C PRO A 19 1.47 2.45 -17.26
N GLY A 20 2.53 1.94 -16.61
CA GLY A 20 3.15 2.58 -15.44
C GLY A 20 2.34 2.45 -14.13
N ARG A 21 1.46 1.46 -14.02
CA ARG A 21 0.69 1.18 -12.80
C ARG A 21 1.31 0.11 -11.90
N ASN A 22 2.39 -0.50 -12.35
CA ASN A 22 3.21 -1.42 -11.56
C ASN A 22 4.14 -0.62 -10.65
N ALA A 23 3.90 -0.64 -9.33
CA ALA A 23 4.73 0.09 -8.39
C ALA A 23 6.17 -0.46 -8.35
N LEU A 24 6.34 -1.76 -8.49
CA LEU A 24 7.65 -2.40 -8.43
C LEU A 24 8.59 -1.90 -9.53
N SER A 25 8.07 -1.57 -10.72
CA SER A 25 8.89 -1.14 -11.85
C SER A 25 9.58 0.21 -11.67
N GLY A 26 9.17 1.03 -10.68
CA GLY A 26 9.73 2.37 -10.48
C GLY A 26 10.19 2.68 -9.06
N ILE A 27 9.90 1.81 -8.09
CA ILE A 27 10.13 2.13 -6.67
C ILE A 27 11.59 2.42 -6.32
N GLN A 28 12.54 1.70 -6.89
CA GLN A 28 13.96 1.93 -6.62
C GLN A 28 14.40 3.32 -7.06
N GLN A 29 13.95 3.79 -8.24
CA GLN A 29 14.23 5.14 -8.73
C GLN A 29 13.64 6.22 -7.83
N VAL A 30 12.44 5.97 -7.28
CA VAL A 30 11.81 6.90 -6.33
C VAL A 30 12.60 6.97 -5.03
N ILE A 31 13.03 5.84 -4.50
CA ILE A 31 13.86 5.78 -3.28
C ILE A 31 15.21 6.47 -3.51
N GLU A 32 15.88 6.18 -4.60
CA GLU A 32 17.14 6.79 -4.95
C GLU A 32 17.03 8.32 -5.07
N ALA A 33 16.02 8.81 -5.79
CA ALA A 33 15.79 10.24 -6.01
C ALA A 33 15.38 11.00 -4.73
N GLN A 34 14.81 10.34 -3.74
CA GLN A 34 14.35 10.93 -2.46
C GLN A 34 15.26 10.56 -1.28
N SER A 35 16.37 9.87 -1.55
CA SER A 35 17.26 9.36 -0.50
C SER A 35 17.98 10.48 0.27
N PRO A 36 18.15 10.32 1.59
CA PRO A 36 17.59 9.27 2.44
C PRO A 36 16.16 9.62 2.90
N PRO A 37 15.14 8.85 2.56
CA PRO A 37 13.82 9.05 3.15
C PRO A 37 13.80 8.60 4.61
N ASP A 38 13.14 9.36 5.47
CA ASP A 38 13.02 9.03 6.89
C ASP A 38 12.06 7.89 7.17
N LEU A 39 11.04 7.72 6.34
CA LEU A 39 10.02 6.68 6.43
C LEU A 39 9.42 6.44 5.05
N VAL A 40 9.19 5.19 4.69
CA VAL A 40 8.39 4.81 3.53
C VAL A 40 7.05 4.23 3.99
N ILE A 41 5.95 4.79 3.50
CA ILE A 41 4.60 4.30 3.78
C ILE A 41 4.05 3.63 2.53
N LEU A 42 3.67 2.35 2.64
CA LEU A 42 3.06 1.57 1.56
C LEU A 42 1.57 1.31 1.87
N LEU A 43 0.68 1.96 1.13
CA LEU A 43 -0.76 1.68 1.14
C LEU A 43 -1.17 1.20 -0.26
N LEU A 44 -1.02 -0.08 -0.52
CA LEU A 44 -1.28 -0.72 -1.81
C LEU A 44 -2.01 -2.06 -1.63
N GLY A 45 -2.56 -2.57 -2.72
CA GLY A 45 -3.22 -3.88 -2.77
C GLY A 45 -4.63 -3.83 -3.34
N THR A 46 -5.41 -2.76 -3.11
CA THR A 46 -6.78 -2.64 -3.62
C THR A 46 -6.87 -2.90 -5.13
N ASN A 47 -5.99 -2.29 -5.91
CA ASN A 47 -6.02 -2.38 -7.37
C ASN A 47 -5.55 -3.74 -7.92
N ASP A 48 -4.95 -4.58 -7.10
CA ASP A 48 -4.58 -5.95 -7.49
C ASP A 48 -5.82 -6.83 -7.69
N PHE A 49 -6.96 -6.45 -7.08
CA PHE A 49 -8.23 -7.20 -7.16
C PHE A 49 -9.16 -6.72 -8.26
N GLN A 50 -8.64 -5.99 -9.23
CA GLN A 50 -9.40 -5.72 -10.44
C GLN A 50 -9.69 -7.03 -11.19
N SER A 51 -10.93 -7.16 -11.69
CA SER A 51 -11.46 -8.39 -12.30
C SER A 51 -10.60 -8.98 -13.43
N VAL A 52 -9.80 -8.14 -14.09
CA VAL A 52 -8.88 -8.56 -15.16
C VAL A 52 -7.78 -9.51 -14.69
N HIS A 53 -7.45 -9.55 -13.39
CA HIS A 53 -6.32 -10.32 -12.88
C HIS A 53 -6.69 -11.59 -12.13
N GLN A 54 -7.89 -11.68 -11.58
CA GLN A 54 -8.33 -12.81 -10.73
C GLN A 54 -7.36 -13.15 -9.58
N HIS A 55 -6.72 -12.14 -9.00
CA HIS A 55 -5.74 -12.32 -7.93
C HIS A 55 -6.41 -12.73 -6.61
N LYS A 56 -5.60 -13.37 -5.76
CA LYS A 56 -5.92 -13.73 -4.37
C LYS A 56 -5.01 -12.93 -3.43
N PRO A 57 -5.28 -12.85 -2.12
CA PRO A 57 -4.43 -12.14 -1.17
C PRO A 57 -2.96 -12.51 -1.26
N TRP A 58 -2.63 -13.79 -1.48
CA TRP A 58 -1.26 -14.25 -1.65
C TRP A 58 -0.50 -13.51 -2.77
N HIS A 59 -1.13 -13.25 -3.92
CA HIS A 59 -0.48 -12.54 -5.03
C HIS A 59 -0.13 -11.10 -4.61
N SER A 60 -1.07 -10.40 -3.98
CA SER A 60 -0.86 -9.02 -3.51
C SER A 60 0.24 -8.96 -2.43
N THR A 61 0.26 -9.91 -1.50
CA THR A 61 1.31 -9.96 -0.47
C THR A 61 2.68 -10.26 -1.05
N MET A 62 2.80 -11.13 -2.06
CA MET A 62 4.06 -11.32 -2.77
C MET A 62 4.52 -10.04 -3.49
N GLY A 63 3.57 -9.27 -4.05
CA GLY A 63 3.87 -7.95 -4.62
C GLY A 63 4.38 -6.95 -3.56
N ILE A 64 3.76 -6.90 -2.38
CA ILE A 64 4.23 -6.06 -1.26
C ILE A 64 5.62 -6.52 -0.78
N SER A 65 5.84 -7.83 -0.65
CA SER A 65 7.15 -8.37 -0.27
C SER A 65 8.25 -7.97 -1.27
N ALA A 66 7.93 -8.03 -2.57
CA ALA A 66 8.84 -7.58 -3.61
C ALA A 66 9.14 -6.07 -3.53
N LEU A 67 8.13 -5.24 -3.20
CA LEU A 67 8.31 -3.80 -2.97
C LEU A 67 9.21 -3.53 -1.77
N VAL A 68 8.98 -4.21 -0.64
CA VAL A 68 9.82 -4.10 0.57
C VAL A 68 11.28 -4.46 0.24
N HIS A 69 11.48 -5.55 -0.49
CA HIS A 69 12.83 -5.93 -0.95
C HIS A 69 13.45 -4.86 -1.84
N ALA A 70 12.72 -4.37 -2.84
CA ALA A 70 13.21 -3.35 -3.77
C ALA A 70 13.57 -2.03 -3.06
N ILE A 71 12.78 -1.61 -2.06
CA ILE A 71 13.07 -0.41 -1.24
C ILE A 71 14.38 -0.61 -0.48
N ARG A 72 14.57 -1.77 0.16
CA ARG A 72 15.75 -2.06 0.96
C ARG A 72 17.03 -2.26 0.15
N THR A 73 16.89 -2.62 -1.12
CA THR A 73 18.00 -2.85 -2.04
C THR A 73 18.14 -1.75 -3.11
N ALA A 74 17.45 -0.63 -2.93
CA ALA A 74 17.59 0.50 -3.82
C ALA A 74 19.06 0.98 -3.82
N PRO A 75 19.60 1.38 -4.97
CA PRO A 75 21.01 1.77 -5.11
C PRO A 75 21.26 3.20 -4.58
N ILE A 76 21.03 3.39 -3.28
CA ILE A 76 21.32 4.65 -2.58
C ILE A 76 22.82 4.77 -2.30
N GLU A 77 23.28 5.99 -2.01
CA GLU A 77 24.70 6.23 -1.74
C GLU A 77 25.23 5.40 -0.56
N PRO A 78 26.46 4.90 -0.61
CA PRO A 78 27.05 4.12 0.47
C PRO A 78 27.05 4.89 1.81
N GLY A 79 26.58 4.22 2.85
CA GLY A 79 26.48 4.82 4.19
C GLY A 79 25.14 5.49 4.49
N MET A 80 24.25 5.62 3.50
CA MET A 80 22.89 6.09 3.75
C MET A 80 22.07 5.01 4.45
N PRO A 81 21.24 5.38 5.45
CA PRO A 81 20.41 4.42 6.17
C PRO A 81 19.26 3.92 5.29
N THR A 82 18.98 2.64 5.37
CA THR A 82 17.75 2.08 4.80
C THR A 82 16.54 2.59 5.59
N PRO A 83 15.52 3.15 4.92
CA PRO A 83 14.37 3.69 5.62
C PRO A 83 13.54 2.59 6.30
N PRO A 84 12.94 2.86 7.46
CA PRO A 84 11.88 2.02 7.99
C PRO A 84 10.69 2.03 7.02
N ILE A 85 9.93 0.93 7.02
CA ILE A 85 8.78 0.77 6.13
C ILE A 85 7.54 0.52 6.99
N LEU A 86 6.52 1.35 6.83
CA LEU A 86 5.19 1.14 7.38
C LEU A 86 4.28 0.62 6.27
N VAL A 87 3.81 -0.61 6.42
CA VAL A 87 2.85 -1.21 5.50
C VAL A 87 1.45 -1.05 6.07
N ILE A 88 0.56 -0.44 5.30
CA ILE A 88 -0.83 -0.23 5.67
C ILE A 88 -1.70 -1.17 4.84
N ALA A 89 -2.47 -2.04 5.50
CA ALA A 89 -3.49 -2.80 4.82
C ALA A 89 -4.60 -1.87 4.34
N PRO A 90 -4.98 -1.91 3.04
CA PRO A 90 -6.09 -1.10 2.55
C PRO A 90 -7.43 -1.59 3.13
N PRO A 91 -8.45 -0.72 3.16
CA PRO A 91 -9.78 -1.14 3.58
C PRO A 91 -10.33 -2.24 2.67
N GLN A 92 -11.12 -3.15 3.26
CA GLN A 92 -11.80 -4.22 2.54
C GLN A 92 -12.71 -3.64 1.47
N LEU A 93 -12.65 -4.18 0.26
CA LEU A 93 -13.63 -3.89 -0.79
C LEU A 93 -15.02 -4.32 -0.33
N ASP A 94 -16.02 -3.47 -0.57
CA ASP A 94 -17.41 -3.72 -0.15
C ASP A 94 -18.38 -3.60 -1.32
N ASN A 95 -18.72 -4.75 -1.92
CA ASN A 95 -19.71 -4.82 -3.01
C ASN A 95 -19.47 -3.72 -4.08
N PRO A 96 -18.40 -3.80 -4.88
CA PRO A 96 -18.07 -2.81 -5.91
C PRO A 96 -19.26 -2.53 -6.83
N ARG A 97 -19.60 -1.24 -7.01
CA ARG A 97 -20.81 -0.82 -7.70
C ARG A 97 -20.63 0.49 -8.46
N GLY A 98 -21.68 0.93 -9.14
CA GLY A 98 -21.62 2.12 -9.99
C GLY A 98 -20.66 1.93 -11.19
N PRO A 99 -20.13 3.02 -11.76
CA PRO A 99 -19.24 2.96 -12.92
C PRO A 99 -17.96 2.16 -12.72
N ILE A 100 -17.46 2.04 -11.48
CA ILE A 100 -16.26 1.26 -11.12
C ILE A 100 -16.57 -0.23 -10.93
N GLY A 101 -17.82 -0.59 -10.66
CA GLY A 101 -18.26 -1.94 -10.32
C GLY A 101 -17.75 -3.02 -11.27
N PRO A 102 -17.91 -2.91 -12.59
CA PRO A 102 -17.41 -3.91 -13.53
C PRO A 102 -15.91 -4.14 -13.43
N LYS A 103 -15.13 -3.10 -13.13
CA LYS A 103 -13.67 -3.17 -13.00
C LYS A 103 -13.24 -4.00 -11.78
N PHE A 104 -14.05 -4.03 -10.72
CA PHE A 104 -13.78 -4.74 -9.47
C PHE A 104 -14.76 -5.88 -9.22
N ALA A 105 -15.47 -6.37 -10.24
CA ALA A 105 -16.43 -7.45 -10.10
C ALA A 105 -15.80 -8.68 -9.41
N GLY A 106 -16.37 -9.10 -8.27
CA GLY A 106 -15.85 -10.20 -7.44
C GLY A 106 -14.60 -9.86 -6.62
N GLY A 107 -14.09 -8.63 -6.70
CA GLY A 107 -12.89 -8.20 -5.99
C GLY A 107 -13.05 -8.21 -4.46
N ASP A 108 -14.25 -7.89 -3.95
CA ASP A 108 -14.59 -7.96 -2.53
C ASP A 108 -14.44 -9.38 -1.95
N THR A 109 -14.87 -10.37 -2.71
CA THR A 109 -14.71 -11.79 -2.33
C THR A 109 -13.27 -12.25 -2.50
N ALA A 110 -12.61 -11.87 -3.60
CA ALA A 110 -11.24 -12.24 -3.88
C ALA A 110 -10.23 -11.67 -2.89
N ALA A 111 -10.49 -10.45 -2.36
CA ALA A 111 -9.63 -9.76 -1.40
C ALA A 111 -9.83 -10.21 0.06
N ARG A 112 -10.76 -11.12 0.35
CA ARG A 112 -11.00 -11.57 1.73
C ARG A 112 -9.74 -12.11 2.37
N GLY A 113 -9.42 -11.59 3.56
CA GLY A 113 -8.23 -11.97 4.31
C GLY A 113 -6.96 -11.21 3.91
N LEU A 114 -7.04 -10.22 3.03
CA LEU A 114 -5.89 -9.43 2.58
C LEU A 114 -5.16 -8.77 3.77
N ALA A 115 -5.88 -8.08 4.66
CA ALA A 115 -5.27 -7.40 5.80
C ALA A 115 -4.47 -8.36 6.70
N ARG A 116 -5.04 -9.55 6.98
CA ARG A 116 -4.33 -10.60 7.74
C ARG A 116 -3.07 -11.08 7.02
N ALA A 117 -3.16 -11.28 5.71
CA ALA A 117 -2.03 -11.74 4.91
C ALA A 117 -0.93 -10.67 4.83
N ILE A 118 -1.30 -9.39 4.69
CA ILE A 118 -0.34 -8.26 4.72
C ILE A 118 0.31 -8.15 6.09
N ARG A 119 -0.44 -8.28 7.18
CA ARG A 119 0.13 -8.29 8.53
C ARG A 119 1.25 -9.33 8.64
N GLN A 120 0.96 -10.57 8.26
CA GLN A 120 1.92 -11.67 8.38
C GLN A 120 3.21 -11.37 7.62
N ILE A 121 3.13 -10.95 6.37
CA ILE A 121 4.36 -10.68 5.58
C ILE A 121 5.09 -9.43 6.06
N SER A 122 4.39 -8.46 6.65
CA SER A 122 5.03 -7.29 7.24
C SER A 122 5.83 -7.67 8.49
N GLU A 123 5.25 -8.49 9.37
CA GLU A 123 5.91 -9.02 10.55
C GLU A 123 7.13 -9.89 10.17
N ASP A 124 6.96 -10.83 9.23
CA ASP A 124 8.03 -11.70 8.73
C ASP A 124 9.18 -10.90 8.09
N ALA A 125 8.86 -9.78 7.45
CA ALA A 125 9.84 -8.89 6.85
C ALA A 125 10.41 -7.83 7.82
N GLY A 126 10.00 -7.80 9.10
CA GLY A 126 10.40 -6.77 10.04
C GLY A 126 9.98 -5.35 9.62
N CYS A 127 8.81 -5.23 9.00
CA CYS A 127 8.16 -3.96 8.70
C CYS A 127 7.14 -3.61 9.78
N LEU A 128 6.88 -2.32 9.93
CA LEU A 128 5.76 -1.85 10.72
C LEU A 128 4.46 -2.12 9.99
N PHE A 129 3.39 -2.39 10.73
CA PHE A 129 2.09 -2.70 10.14
C PHE A 129 0.97 -1.88 10.77
N PHE A 130 0.05 -1.39 9.92
CA PHE A 130 -1.18 -0.72 10.35
C PHE A 130 -2.37 -1.30 9.60
N ASP A 131 -3.43 -1.69 10.34
CA ASP A 131 -4.67 -2.18 9.74
C ASP A 131 -5.69 -1.04 9.62
N SER A 132 -5.85 -0.49 8.42
CA SER A 132 -6.79 0.61 8.20
C SER A 132 -8.25 0.19 8.42
N ASN A 133 -8.56 -1.10 8.34
CA ASN A 133 -9.93 -1.62 8.55
C ASN A 133 -10.45 -1.42 9.97
N THR A 134 -9.56 -1.13 10.93
CA THR A 134 -9.96 -0.79 12.30
C THR A 134 -10.48 0.64 12.45
N ILE A 135 -10.25 1.48 11.44
CA ILE A 135 -10.55 2.92 11.49
C ILE A 135 -11.50 3.33 10.37
N ILE A 136 -11.31 2.80 9.16
CA ILE A 136 -12.01 3.23 7.95
C ILE A 136 -12.64 2.05 7.21
N THR A 137 -13.57 2.38 6.32
CA THR A 137 -14.19 1.45 5.38
C THR A 137 -14.10 1.99 3.96
N SER A 138 -14.30 1.13 2.96
CA SER A 138 -14.46 1.57 1.58
C SER A 138 -15.68 2.47 1.42
N SER A 139 -15.67 3.31 0.39
CA SER A 139 -16.73 4.25 0.04
C SER A 139 -18.11 3.59 0.03
N LYS A 140 -19.08 4.24 0.66
CA LYS A 140 -20.49 3.86 0.60
C LYS A 140 -21.09 4.06 -0.80
N HIS A 141 -20.44 4.84 -1.65
CA HIS A 141 -20.90 5.11 -3.01
C HIS A 141 -20.51 4.01 -3.99
N ASP A 142 -19.27 3.54 -3.93
CA ASP A 142 -18.74 2.60 -4.92
C ASP A 142 -18.13 1.31 -4.36
N GLY A 143 -17.85 1.26 -3.05
CA GLY A 143 -17.29 0.08 -2.38
C GLY A 143 -15.81 -0.17 -2.64
N VAL A 144 -15.09 0.81 -3.21
CA VAL A 144 -13.69 0.68 -3.63
C VAL A 144 -12.81 1.82 -3.09
N HIS A 145 -13.19 3.05 -3.38
CA HIS A 145 -12.43 4.24 -2.99
C HIS A 145 -12.63 4.61 -1.51
N LEU A 146 -11.98 5.67 -1.07
CA LEU A 146 -12.23 6.33 0.21
C LEU A 146 -13.03 7.60 -0.01
N ASP A 147 -14.07 7.82 0.77
CA ASP A 147 -14.75 9.10 0.87
C ASP A 147 -13.91 10.10 1.67
N ALA A 148 -14.19 11.39 1.56
CA ALA A 148 -13.37 12.44 2.20
C ALA A 148 -13.23 12.29 3.71
N ASP A 149 -14.29 11.87 4.40
CA ASP A 149 -14.32 11.59 5.83
C ASP A 149 -13.42 10.41 6.21
N GLN A 150 -13.36 9.38 5.36
CA GLN A 150 -12.48 8.22 5.54
C GLN A 150 -11.00 8.58 5.32
N HIS A 151 -10.69 9.43 4.33
CA HIS A 151 -9.34 9.98 4.17
C HIS A 151 -8.90 10.76 5.41
N HIS A 152 -9.79 11.62 5.93
CA HIS A 152 -9.51 12.40 7.13
C HIS A 152 -9.29 11.50 8.36
N ALA A 153 -10.17 10.52 8.58
CA ALA A 153 -10.06 9.58 9.70
C ALA A 153 -8.76 8.77 9.65
N LEU A 154 -8.37 8.30 8.47
CA LEU A 154 -7.10 7.60 8.28
C LEU A 154 -5.90 8.51 8.60
N GLY A 155 -5.91 9.75 8.12
CA GLY A 155 -4.85 10.72 8.40
C GLY A 155 -4.70 11.01 9.89
N VAL A 156 -5.81 11.22 10.60
CA VAL A 156 -5.83 11.44 12.05
C VAL A 156 -5.28 10.22 12.81
N ALA A 157 -5.64 9.00 12.38
CA ALA A 157 -5.18 7.78 13.03
C ALA A 157 -3.68 7.48 12.76
N LEU A 158 -3.17 7.84 11.58
CA LEU A 158 -1.77 7.64 11.22
C LEU A 158 -0.83 8.69 11.83
N ALA A 159 -1.30 9.90 12.09
CA ALA A 159 -0.47 10.99 12.59
C ALA A 159 0.35 10.63 13.85
N PRO A 160 -0.24 10.08 14.93
CA PRO A 160 0.54 9.65 16.10
C PRO A 160 1.49 8.51 15.79
N VAL A 161 1.09 7.52 14.97
CA VAL A 161 1.95 6.40 14.58
C VAL A 161 3.21 6.89 13.86
N VAL A 162 3.05 7.83 12.95
CA VAL A 162 4.19 8.42 12.23
C VAL A 162 5.04 9.29 13.16
N ALA A 163 4.42 10.06 14.05
CA ALA A 163 5.15 10.90 15.01
C ALA A 163 6.03 10.05 15.94
N ASP A 164 5.50 8.95 16.47
CA ASP A 164 6.26 8.03 17.34
C ASP A 164 7.44 7.42 16.59
N LEU A 165 7.24 6.99 15.35
CA LEU A 165 8.30 6.41 14.51
C LEU A 165 9.41 7.43 14.17
N MET A 166 9.07 8.69 14.00
CA MET A 166 10.05 9.74 13.73
C MET A 166 10.83 10.12 15.01
N ALA A 167 10.16 10.15 16.17
CA ALA A 167 10.81 10.45 17.46
C ALA A 167 11.83 9.38 17.87
N ASP A 168 11.55 8.10 17.63
CA ASP A 168 12.47 6.99 17.94
C ASP A 168 13.79 7.07 17.15
N ARG A 169 13.80 7.74 16.00
CA ARG A 169 15.01 7.95 15.18
C ARG A 169 15.89 9.07 15.67
N ASP A 170 15.30 10.13 16.21
CA ASP A 170 16.04 11.32 16.69
C ASP A 170 16.70 11.06 18.06
N GLY A 171 16.33 9.97 18.75
CA GLY A 171 16.82 9.60 20.07
C GLY A 171 17.94 8.55 20.08
N GLY A 172 18.35 8.01 18.96
CA GLY A 172 19.41 6.99 18.80
C GLY A 172 20.61 7.56 18.08
#